data_8f972f2e2eeb2c54ea7c83880635b053
#
_entry.id   8f972f2e2eeb2c54ea7c83880635b053
#
_cell.length_a   1.000
_cell.length_b   1.000
_cell.length_c   1.000
_cell.angle_alpha   90.00
_cell.angle_beta   90.00
_cell.angle_gamma   90.00
#
_symmetry.space_group_name_H-M   'P 1'
#
loop_
_entity.id
_entity.type
_entity.pdbx_description
1 polymer ?
#
loop_
_entity_poly.entity_id
_entity_poly.type
_entity_poly.pdbx_seq_one_letter_code
_entity_poly.pdbx_strand_id
1 'polypeptide(L)'
;MPKNNEIKFVDAFNLPNPGLRSYFDIVEEGQPEEYRTTFARGKSISQVLQEWSNYLEPLSREWPTLVDFENDLKAKVGPMSIMKPLKHRMEDIDHYYDDILLSSTPVSDSAVKAVIAEMKQIAGIHPRSQQKTVDLMKKSTNSGSPYFTKRRNVVDKTMFCSVDNLLQILNLPREDKNLDIWTWADDPDQSSEWIMAAVLGWRGQEGGPKRNDVKQRVVWMFPFAVNILELQVYQPLIESCQRFNLVPAWVSMEAVDQRITKMFDTKGKNDVVICTDFSKFDQHFNSSMQQAAKSILSKVLDHSYISENWLNGVFPIKYEIPLAYDYGKIRVGKHGMGSGSGGTNADETLAHRALQYECAIKAKQRLNPNSQCLGDDGVLTFPGITVEDVIRSYTAHGQEMNESKQYVSKQDCVYLRRWHHTNYRQNGVCVGVYSTYRALGRLMEQERYYDPEIW
;
A
#
# COMPACT_ATOMS: atom_id res chain seq x y z
N MET A 1 -19.24 -3.05 -21.14
CA MET A 1 -18.42 -2.83 -22.36
C MET A 1 -16.97 -2.73 -21.92
N PRO A 2 -16.03 -3.45 -22.52
CA PRO A 2 -14.62 -3.28 -22.15
C PRO A 2 -14.22 -1.84 -22.44
N LYS A 3 -13.70 -1.17 -21.45
CA LYS A 3 -13.19 0.19 -21.60
C LYS A 3 -11.91 0.13 -22.41
N ASN A 4 -11.97 0.56 -23.64
CA ASN A 4 -10.82 0.64 -24.53
C ASN A 4 -9.91 1.82 -24.13
N ASN A 5 -9.30 1.72 -22.95
CA ASN A 5 -8.21 2.59 -22.55
C ASN A 5 -6.84 1.95 -22.86
N GLU A 6 -6.83 0.96 -23.74
CA GLU A 6 -5.61 0.27 -24.15
C GLU A 6 -5.03 0.94 -25.39
N ILE A 7 -3.83 1.44 -25.27
CA ILE A 7 -3.03 1.98 -26.37
C ILE A 7 -1.94 0.96 -26.66
N LYS A 8 -1.84 0.52 -27.92
CA LYS A 8 -0.76 -0.36 -28.35
C LYS A 8 0.49 0.47 -28.62
N PHE A 9 1.60 0.08 -28.04
CA PHE A 9 2.90 0.62 -28.39
C PHE A 9 3.22 0.28 -29.84
N VAL A 10 3.72 1.23 -30.59
CA VAL A 10 4.36 1.00 -31.90
C VAL A 10 5.84 0.70 -31.64
N ASP A 11 6.51 0.06 -32.58
CA ASP A 11 7.93 -0.34 -32.48
C ASP A 11 8.92 0.81 -32.19
N ALA A 12 8.46 2.05 -32.17
CA ALA A 12 9.22 3.26 -31.86
C ALA A 12 9.52 3.49 -30.36
N PHE A 13 9.06 2.64 -29.47
CA PHE A 13 9.32 2.79 -28.04
C PHE A 13 10.74 2.33 -27.67
N ASN A 14 11.71 3.17 -28.01
CA ASN A 14 13.10 2.98 -27.62
C ASN A 14 13.29 3.18 -26.13
N LEU A 15 12.85 2.21 -25.35
CA LEU A 15 13.23 2.18 -23.96
C LEU A 15 14.73 1.94 -23.87
N PRO A 16 15.47 2.72 -23.05
CA PRO A 16 16.93 2.67 -23.02
C PRO A 16 17.48 1.37 -22.41
N ASN A 17 16.62 0.47 -21.97
CA ASN A 17 17.01 -0.83 -21.46
C ASN A 17 16.52 -1.96 -22.38
N PRO A 18 17.43 -2.59 -23.14
CA PRO A 18 17.06 -3.69 -24.02
C PRO A 18 16.50 -4.92 -23.29
N GLY A 19 16.75 -5.05 -21.98
CA GLY A 19 16.19 -6.11 -21.15
C GLY A 19 14.70 -5.95 -20.85
N LEU A 20 14.08 -4.82 -21.18
CA LEU A 20 12.67 -4.58 -20.85
C LEU A 20 11.75 -5.51 -21.66
N ARG A 21 12.08 -5.83 -22.89
CA ARG A 21 11.32 -6.80 -23.67
C ARG A 21 11.32 -8.18 -22.99
N SER A 22 12.50 -8.67 -22.62
CA SER A 22 12.65 -9.95 -21.91
C SER A 22 11.91 -9.94 -20.56
N TYR A 23 11.84 -8.79 -19.90
CA TYR A 23 11.07 -8.64 -18.67
C TYR A 23 9.57 -8.83 -18.94
N PHE A 24 9.02 -8.22 -19.97
CA PHE A 24 7.60 -8.39 -20.32
C PHE A 24 7.29 -9.79 -20.82
N ASP A 25 8.22 -10.46 -21.52
CA ASP A 25 8.06 -11.88 -21.89
C ASP A 25 7.87 -12.74 -20.63
N ILE A 26 8.64 -12.49 -19.59
CA ILE A 26 8.49 -13.17 -18.29
C ILE A 26 7.14 -12.82 -17.62
N VAL A 27 6.71 -11.57 -17.71
CA VAL A 27 5.42 -11.15 -17.14
C VAL A 27 4.27 -11.85 -17.87
N GLU A 28 4.34 -11.98 -19.20
CA GLU A 28 3.33 -12.67 -19.98
C GLU A 28 3.26 -14.16 -19.65
N GLU A 29 4.41 -14.82 -19.62
CA GLU A 29 4.51 -16.27 -19.35
C GLU A 29 4.29 -16.64 -17.89
N GLY A 30 4.65 -15.74 -16.96
CA GLY A 30 4.67 -15.99 -15.54
C GLY A 30 5.99 -16.59 -15.06
N GLN A 31 6.10 -16.77 -13.75
CA GLN A 31 7.25 -17.40 -13.08
C GLN A 31 6.73 -18.55 -12.20
N PRO A 32 6.85 -19.82 -12.65
CA PRO A 32 6.20 -20.94 -11.98
C PRO A 32 7.05 -21.61 -10.90
N GLU A 33 8.33 -21.26 -10.77
CA GLU A 33 9.25 -21.96 -9.89
C GLU A 33 9.11 -21.52 -8.43
N GLU A 34 9.13 -22.51 -7.54
CA GLU A 34 9.21 -22.30 -6.10
C GLU A 34 10.68 -22.24 -5.68
N TYR A 35 11.05 -21.18 -4.98
CA TYR A 35 12.39 -21.03 -4.42
C TYR A 35 12.37 -21.34 -2.94
N ARG A 36 12.97 -22.45 -2.57
CA ARG A 36 13.10 -22.91 -1.19
C ARG A 36 14.48 -22.63 -0.64
N THR A 37 14.54 -22.43 0.67
CA THR A 37 15.80 -22.30 1.39
C THR A 37 16.30 -23.65 1.89
N THR A 38 17.51 -23.69 2.40
CA THR A 38 18.10 -24.87 3.05
C THR A 38 17.69 -25.02 4.51
N PHE A 39 16.89 -24.13 5.05
CA PHE A 39 16.51 -24.09 6.47
C PHE A 39 15.88 -25.41 6.95
N ALA A 40 14.99 -25.98 6.18
CA ALA A 40 14.28 -27.20 6.56
C ALA A 40 15.10 -28.50 6.46
N ARG A 41 16.30 -28.47 5.88
CA ARG A 41 17.22 -29.62 5.74
C ARG A 41 16.54 -30.90 5.24
N GLY A 42 15.76 -30.80 4.18
CA GLY A 42 15.06 -31.92 3.55
C GLY A 42 13.71 -32.28 4.16
N LYS A 43 13.28 -31.64 5.25
CA LYS A 43 11.93 -31.80 5.77
C LYS A 43 10.93 -31.06 4.88
N SER A 44 9.72 -31.60 4.77
CA SER A 44 8.61 -30.87 4.14
C SER A 44 8.14 -29.70 5.02
N ILE A 45 7.50 -28.72 4.40
CA ILE A 45 6.90 -27.58 5.13
C ILE A 45 5.91 -28.11 6.18
N SER A 46 5.04 -29.05 5.80
CA SER A 46 4.07 -29.63 6.72
C SER A 46 4.69 -30.33 7.91
N GLN A 47 5.82 -31.02 7.73
CA GLN A 47 6.56 -31.63 8.85
C GLN A 47 7.09 -30.58 9.83
N VAL A 48 7.70 -29.51 9.33
CA VAL A 48 8.21 -28.41 10.19
C VAL A 48 7.06 -27.74 10.96
N LEU A 49 5.95 -27.42 10.29
CA LEU A 49 4.80 -26.82 10.94
C LEU A 49 4.19 -27.74 12.00
N GLN A 50 4.13 -29.05 11.74
CA GLN A 50 3.61 -30.02 12.70
C GLN A 50 4.50 -30.16 13.93
N GLU A 51 5.80 -30.14 13.78
CA GLU A 51 6.74 -30.16 14.91
C GLU A 51 6.54 -28.94 15.83
N TRP A 52 6.37 -27.76 15.25
CA TRP A 52 6.09 -26.54 16.00
C TRP A 52 4.69 -26.49 16.61
N SER A 53 3.71 -27.13 15.97
CA SER A 53 2.35 -27.24 16.51
C SER A 53 2.34 -27.92 17.89
N ASN A 54 3.23 -28.86 18.14
CA ASN A 54 3.35 -29.53 19.43
C ASN A 54 3.69 -28.56 20.58
N TYR A 55 4.35 -27.46 20.28
CA TYR A 55 4.69 -26.40 21.24
C TYR A 55 3.64 -25.29 21.32
N LEU A 56 2.95 -24.99 20.22
CA LEU A 56 2.01 -23.87 20.14
C LEU A 56 0.59 -24.27 20.56
N GLU A 57 0.12 -25.45 20.18
CA GLU A 57 -1.25 -25.90 20.52
C GLU A 57 -1.54 -25.90 22.05
N PRO A 58 -0.63 -26.29 22.93
CA PRO A 58 -0.87 -26.22 24.39
C PRO A 58 -1.11 -24.81 24.90
N LEU A 59 -0.67 -23.76 24.19
CA LEU A 59 -0.93 -22.37 24.57
C LEU A 59 -2.41 -22.00 24.49
N SER A 60 -3.23 -22.80 23.80
CA SER A 60 -4.67 -22.58 23.67
C SER A 60 -5.42 -22.60 24.99
N ARG A 61 -4.86 -23.23 26.02
CA ARG A 61 -5.45 -23.28 27.37
C ARG A 61 -5.48 -21.90 28.03
N GLU A 62 -4.43 -21.12 27.81
CA GLU A 62 -4.29 -19.79 28.42
C GLU A 62 -4.58 -18.68 27.42
N TRP A 63 -4.18 -18.87 26.15
CA TRP A 63 -4.28 -17.87 25.08
C TRP A 63 -4.98 -18.44 23.85
N PRO A 64 -6.28 -18.76 23.89
CA PRO A 64 -6.97 -19.39 22.76
C PRO A 64 -6.97 -18.55 21.49
N THR A 65 -7.10 -17.23 21.60
CA THR A 65 -7.10 -16.33 20.43
C THR A 65 -5.72 -16.18 19.80
N LEU A 66 -4.64 -16.35 20.53
CA LEU A 66 -3.29 -16.44 19.98
C LEU A 66 -3.15 -17.66 19.08
N VAL A 67 -3.65 -18.80 19.54
CA VAL A 67 -3.59 -20.03 18.75
C VAL A 67 -4.48 -19.94 17.50
N ASP A 68 -5.65 -19.30 17.60
CA ASP A 68 -6.50 -19.01 16.45
C ASP A 68 -5.76 -18.15 15.42
N PHE A 69 -5.10 -17.08 15.87
CA PHE A 69 -4.27 -16.22 15.05
C PHE A 69 -3.13 -17.00 14.37
N GLU A 70 -2.43 -17.83 15.13
CA GLU A 70 -1.36 -18.68 14.60
C GLU A 70 -1.89 -19.68 13.56
N ASN A 71 -3.02 -20.33 13.81
CA ASN A 71 -3.60 -21.32 12.88
C ASN A 71 -4.09 -20.68 11.60
N ASP A 72 -4.61 -19.46 11.64
CA ASP A 72 -4.99 -18.71 10.44
C ASP A 72 -3.78 -18.46 9.53
N LEU A 73 -2.63 -18.14 10.12
CA LEU A 73 -1.40 -17.91 9.37
C LEU A 73 -0.69 -19.22 8.97
N LYS A 74 -0.81 -20.27 9.79
CA LYS A 74 -0.34 -21.62 9.43
C LYS A 74 -0.98 -22.11 8.12
N ALA A 75 -2.28 -21.90 7.98
CA ALA A 75 -3.03 -22.32 6.79
C ALA A 75 -2.57 -21.60 5.50
N LYS A 76 -1.94 -20.44 5.63
CA LYS A 76 -1.43 -19.64 4.50
C LYS A 76 0.01 -19.93 4.14
N VAL A 77 0.75 -20.67 4.95
CA VAL A 77 2.16 -20.97 4.67
C VAL A 77 2.28 -21.73 3.35
N GLY A 78 3.11 -21.23 2.46
CA GLY A 78 3.30 -21.80 1.14
C GLY A 78 4.20 -20.95 0.26
N PRO A 79 4.24 -21.24 -1.04
CA PRO A 79 5.10 -20.55 -1.97
C PRO A 79 4.77 -19.07 -2.09
N MET A 80 5.80 -18.27 -2.32
CA MET A 80 5.73 -16.81 -2.50
C MET A 80 6.39 -16.33 -3.79
N SER A 81 7.19 -17.19 -4.44
CA SER A 81 7.99 -16.82 -5.62
C SER A 81 7.24 -16.96 -6.95
N ILE A 82 6.02 -17.45 -6.92
CA ILE A 82 5.24 -17.72 -8.14
C ILE A 82 4.57 -16.46 -8.63
N MET A 83 4.75 -16.15 -9.91
CA MET A 83 3.96 -15.16 -10.65
C MET A 83 3.07 -15.88 -11.66
N LYS A 84 1.78 -15.64 -11.58
CA LYS A 84 0.82 -16.15 -12.56
C LYS A 84 1.02 -15.48 -13.91
N PRO A 85 0.75 -16.19 -15.04
CA PRO A 85 0.74 -15.58 -16.35
C PRO A 85 -0.16 -14.34 -16.42
N LEU A 86 0.21 -13.35 -17.22
CA LEU A 86 -0.51 -12.08 -17.32
C LEU A 86 -2.02 -12.25 -17.56
N LYS A 87 -2.40 -13.19 -18.41
CA LYS A 87 -3.83 -13.49 -18.69
C LYS A 87 -4.67 -13.77 -17.44
N HIS A 88 -4.05 -14.29 -16.38
CA HIS A 88 -4.71 -14.58 -15.10
C HIS A 88 -4.62 -13.42 -14.11
N ARG A 89 -3.91 -12.36 -14.47
CA ARG A 89 -3.75 -11.14 -13.66
C ARG A 89 -4.54 -9.96 -14.21
N MET A 90 -5.05 -10.06 -15.44
CA MET A 90 -5.75 -8.96 -16.11
C MET A 90 -6.99 -8.50 -15.35
N GLU A 91 -7.73 -9.41 -14.73
CA GLU A 91 -8.89 -9.07 -13.91
C GLU A 91 -8.51 -8.16 -12.74
N ASP A 92 -7.40 -8.45 -12.04
CA ASP A 92 -6.91 -7.62 -10.94
C ASP A 92 -6.46 -6.23 -11.43
N ILE A 93 -5.89 -6.15 -12.62
CA ILE A 93 -5.53 -4.87 -13.25
C ILE A 93 -6.81 -4.10 -13.61
N ASP A 94 -7.81 -4.77 -14.17
CA ASP A 94 -9.09 -4.16 -14.56
C ASP A 94 -9.82 -3.53 -13.38
N HIS A 95 -9.75 -4.14 -12.20
CA HIS A 95 -10.37 -3.60 -11.00
C HIS A 95 -9.87 -2.21 -10.59
N TYR A 96 -8.66 -1.82 -10.98
CA TYR A 96 -8.16 -0.46 -10.77
C TYR A 96 -8.92 0.60 -11.57
N TYR A 97 -9.64 0.18 -12.63
CA TYR A 97 -10.32 1.06 -13.59
C TYR A 97 -11.84 0.94 -13.55
N ASP A 98 -12.40 0.36 -12.50
CA ASP A 98 -13.84 0.18 -12.33
C ASP A 98 -14.58 1.52 -12.23
N ASP A 99 -15.80 1.58 -12.80
CA ASP A 99 -16.61 2.82 -12.81
C ASP A 99 -16.98 3.32 -11.43
N ILE A 100 -17.10 2.42 -10.46
CA ILE A 100 -17.38 2.76 -9.07
C ILE A 100 -16.31 3.69 -8.48
N LEU A 101 -15.10 3.68 -9.04
CA LEU A 101 -14.03 4.58 -8.63
C LEU A 101 -14.36 6.06 -8.86
N LEU A 102 -15.30 6.35 -9.77
CA LEU A 102 -15.66 7.69 -10.17
C LEU A 102 -16.93 8.23 -9.50
N SER A 103 -17.74 7.37 -8.87
CA SER A 103 -19.09 7.69 -8.42
C SER A 103 -19.45 7.30 -6.99
N SER A 104 -18.47 7.07 -6.13
CA SER A 104 -18.70 6.73 -4.71
C SER A 104 -19.17 7.94 -3.90
N THR A 105 -19.84 7.68 -2.77
CA THR A 105 -20.25 8.73 -1.83
C THR A 105 -19.02 9.40 -1.21
N PRO A 106 -18.92 10.74 -1.20
CA PRO A 106 -17.81 11.45 -0.56
C PRO A 106 -17.72 11.17 0.94
N VAL A 107 -16.49 11.12 1.44
CA VAL A 107 -16.26 11.11 2.90
C VAL A 107 -16.73 12.42 3.49
N SER A 108 -17.42 12.38 4.63
CA SER A 108 -18.03 13.57 5.22
C SER A 108 -17.01 14.63 5.61
N ASP A 109 -17.38 15.90 5.45
CA ASP A 109 -16.54 17.03 5.86
C ASP A 109 -16.20 17.02 7.34
N SER A 110 -17.12 16.55 8.18
CA SER A 110 -16.88 16.43 9.63
C SER A 110 -15.78 15.42 9.95
N ALA A 111 -15.73 14.31 9.23
CA ALA A 111 -14.68 13.31 9.38
C ALA A 111 -13.31 13.84 8.91
N VAL A 112 -13.28 14.48 7.75
CA VAL A 112 -12.07 15.15 7.23
C VAL A 112 -11.56 16.21 8.21
N LYS A 113 -12.44 17.06 8.73
CA LYS A 113 -12.09 18.07 9.74
C LYS A 113 -11.54 17.47 11.03
N ALA A 114 -12.05 16.30 11.45
CA ALA A 114 -11.53 15.62 12.62
C ALA A 114 -10.08 15.18 12.43
N VAL A 115 -9.71 14.65 11.27
CA VAL A 115 -8.32 14.32 10.95
C VAL A 115 -7.44 15.57 10.88
N ILE A 116 -7.93 16.66 10.26
CA ILE A 116 -7.21 17.94 10.21
C ILE A 116 -6.94 18.47 11.62
N ALA A 117 -7.92 18.38 12.52
CA ALA A 117 -7.76 18.79 13.92
C ALA A 117 -6.70 17.94 14.65
N GLU A 118 -6.66 16.65 14.38
CA GLU A 118 -5.66 15.73 14.92
C GLU A 118 -4.24 16.08 14.44
N MET A 119 -4.11 16.66 13.26
CA MET A 119 -2.86 17.07 12.63
C MET A 119 -2.50 18.55 12.86
N LYS A 120 -3.22 19.23 13.72
CA LYS A 120 -3.05 20.67 13.95
C LYS A 120 -1.61 21.07 14.31
N GLN A 121 -0.92 20.24 15.09
CA GLN A 121 0.45 20.52 15.55
C GLN A 121 1.48 20.58 14.42
N ILE A 122 1.21 19.91 13.30
CA ILE A 122 2.14 19.84 12.17
C ILE A 122 1.71 20.72 10.99
N ALA A 123 0.62 21.46 11.11
CA ALA A 123 0.15 22.34 10.04
C ALA A 123 1.20 23.39 9.66
N GLY A 124 1.25 23.72 8.37
CA GLY A 124 2.24 24.67 7.82
C GLY A 124 3.47 24.00 7.23
N ILE A 125 3.39 22.73 6.89
CA ILE A 125 4.48 22.00 6.22
C ILE A 125 4.75 22.62 4.85
N HIS A 126 6.03 22.94 4.61
CA HIS A 126 6.52 23.39 3.31
C HIS A 126 7.16 22.22 2.55
N PRO A 127 6.93 22.09 1.24
CA PRO A 127 7.60 21.07 0.43
C PRO A 127 9.12 21.18 0.55
N ARG A 128 9.76 20.04 0.70
CA ARG A 128 11.23 19.93 0.82
C ARG A 128 11.89 20.13 -0.53
N SER A 129 13.12 20.61 -0.56
CA SER A 129 13.87 20.69 -1.81
C SER A 129 14.09 19.31 -2.43
N GLN A 130 14.18 19.25 -3.75
CA GLN A 130 14.44 18.00 -4.46
C GLN A 130 15.76 17.35 -4.03
N GLN A 131 16.83 18.14 -3.88
CA GLN A 131 18.12 17.62 -3.46
C GLN A 131 18.06 16.95 -2.10
N LYS A 132 17.50 17.61 -1.10
CA LYS A 132 17.35 17.03 0.24
C LYS A 132 16.46 15.79 0.23
N THR A 133 15.43 15.79 -0.60
CA THR A 133 14.54 14.64 -0.78
C THR A 133 15.30 13.43 -1.31
N VAL A 134 16.08 13.62 -2.37
CA VAL A 134 16.89 12.54 -2.99
C VAL A 134 17.95 12.02 -2.02
N ASP A 135 18.60 12.91 -1.27
CA ASP A 135 19.64 12.53 -0.32
C ASP A 135 19.12 11.54 0.74
N LEU A 136 17.87 11.68 1.16
CA LEU A 136 17.22 10.85 2.16
C LEU A 136 16.52 9.60 1.57
N MET A 137 16.38 9.52 0.25
CA MET A 137 15.71 8.39 -0.39
C MET A 137 16.58 7.13 -0.39
N LYS A 138 15.91 5.97 -0.28
CA LYS A 138 16.55 4.68 -0.52
C LYS A 138 16.92 4.57 -2.00
N LYS A 139 18.19 4.33 -2.28
CA LYS A 139 18.76 4.32 -3.64
C LYS A 139 19.08 2.91 -4.17
N SER A 140 18.79 1.88 -3.41
CA SER A 140 19.04 0.48 -3.79
C SER A 140 17.92 -0.15 -4.61
N THR A 141 16.76 0.50 -4.70
CA THR A 141 15.59 0.03 -5.45
C THR A 141 15.68 0.42 -6.92
N ASN A 142 14.80 -0.18 -7.75
CA ASN A 142 14.73 0.12 -9.17
C ASN A 142 14.24 1.56 -9.43
N SER A 143 14.83 2.20 -10.43
CA SER A 143 14.47 3.57 -10.84
C SER A 143 13.20 3.65 -11.68
N GLY A 144 12.65 2.53 -12.13
CA GLY A 144 11.55 2.52 -13.09
C GLY A 144 11.91 3.17 -14.41
N SER A 145 10.90 3.59 -15.17
CA SER A 145 11.12 4.30 -16.43
C SER A 145 11.91 5.60 -16.21
N PRO A 146 12.80 6.00 -17.10
CA PRO A 146 13.19 5.32 -18.35
C PRO A 146 14.39 4.39 -18.19
N TYR A 147 15.06 4.36 -17.06
CA TYR A 147 16.38 3.77 -16.93
C TYR A 147 16.41 2.31 -16.46
N PHE A 148 15.40 1.85 -15.72
CA PHE A 148 15.25 0.47 -15.22
C PHE A 148 16.51 -0.11 -14.58
N THR A 149 17.19 0.68 -13.75
CA THR A 149 18.40 0.30 -13.01
C THR A 149 18.24 0.70 -11.54
N LYS A 150 19.25 0.45 -10.73
CA LYS A 150 19.24 0.95 -9.36
C LYS A 150 19.26 2.48 -9.34
N ARG A 151 18.44 3.10 -8.50
CA ARG A 151 18.33 4.56 -8.39
C ARG A 151 19.69 5.26 -8.23
N ARG A 152 20.61 4.66 -7.45
CA ARG A 152 21.97 5.21 -7.24
C ARG A 152 22.76 5.42 -8.52
N ASN A 153 22.47 4.70 -9.59
CA ASN A 153 23.20 4.78 -10.85
C ASN A 153 22.71 5.93 -11.75
N VAL A 154 21.56 6.53 -11.42
CA VAL A 154 20.88 7.49 -12.29
C VAL A 154 20.38 8.74 -11.55
N VAL A 155 20.92 9.02 -10.37
CA VAL A 155 20.53 10.20 -9.58
C VAL A 155 20.75 11.48 -10.38
N ASP A 156 21.96 11.70 -10.89
CA ASP A 156 22.32 12.94 -11.59
C ASP A 156 21.51 13.11 -12.88
N LYS A 157 21.36 12.05 -13.65
CA LYS A 157 20.53 12.06 -14.87
C LYS A 157 19.07 12.39 -14.56
N THR A 158 18.52 11.80 -13.51
CA THR A 158 17.13 12.02 -13.10
C THR A 158 16.92 13.46 -12.64
N MET A 159 17.81 13.98 -11.82
CA MET A 159 17.72 15.36 -11.31
C MET A 159 17.86 16.40 -12.40
N PHE A 160 18.76 16.18 -13.35
CA PHE A 160 19.09 17.18 -14.38
C PHE A 160 18.08 17.23 -15.53
N CYS A 161 17.55 16.10 -15.96
CA CYS A 161 16.75 16.03 -17.19
C CYS A 161 15.27 15.70 -16.96
N SER A 162 14.94 15.07 -15.85
CA SER A 162 13.66 14.37 -15.75
C SER A 162 12.59 15.14 -14.99
N VAL A 163 12.98 15.90 -13.97
CA VAL A 163 11.99 16.51 -13.06
C VAL A 163 11.25 17.66 -13.74
N ASP A 164 11.95 18.50 -14.49
CA ASP A 164 11.31 19.64 -15.16
C ASP A 164 10.45 19.22 -16.36
N ASN A 165 10.90 18.21 -17.10
CA ASN A 165 10.14 17.65 -18.22
C ASN A 165 8.89 16.89 -17.76
N LEU A 166 8.93 16.28 -16.57
CA LEU A 166 7.80 15.56 -16.02
C LEU A 166 6.57 16.44 -15.84
N LEU A 167 6.73 17.65 -15.37
CA LEU A 167 5.61 18.58 -15.19
C LEU A 167 4.94 18.95 -16.51
N GLN A 168 5.69 19.00 -17.61
CA GLN A 168 5.13 19.25 -18.95
C GLN A 168 4.31 18.05 -19.43
N ILE A 169 4.80 16.83 -19.23
CA ILE A 169 4.10 15.61 -19.60
C ILE A 169 2.79 15.44 -18.82
N LEU A 170 2.78 15.81 -17.55
CA LEU A 170 1.61 15.70 -16.69
C LEU A 170 0.51 16.73 -17.01
N ASN A 171 0.85 17.80 -17.70
CA ASN A 171 -0.12 18.79 -18.16
C ASN A 171 -0.81 18.40 -19.48
N LEU A 172 -0.47 17.25 -20.06
CA LEU A 172 -1.16 16.74 -21.24
C LEU A 172 -2.62 16.38 -20.89
N PRO A 173 -3.58 16.67 -21.80
CA PRO A 173 -4.97 16.29 -21.58
C PRO A 173 -5.10 14.77 -21.46
N ARG A 174 -5.46 14.29 -20.30
CA ARG A 174 -5.49 12.86 -19.98
C ARG A 174 -6.74 12.14 -20.45
N GLU A 175 -7.70 12.89 -20.98
CA GLU A 175 -8.98 12.38 -21.46
C GLU A 175 -9.00 12.21 -22.99
N ASP A 176 -8.01 12.69 -23.69
CA ASP A 176 -7.96 12.58 -25.15
C ASP A 176 -7.43 11.20 -25.55
N LYS A 177 -8.36 10.36 -26.01
CA LYS A 177 -8.07 9.01 -26.50
C LYS A 177 -7.19 9.02 -27.77
N ASN A 178 -7.05 10.17 -28.41
CA ASN A 178 -6.25 10.39 -29.59
C ASN A 178 -4.91 11.06 -29.25
N LEU A 179 -4.57 11.16 -27.97
CA LEU A 179 -3.26 11.67 -27.62
C LEU A 179 -2.22 10.72 -28.20
N ASP A 180 -1.62 11.20 -29.26
CA ASP A 180 -0.54 10.52 -29.90
C ASP A 180 0.69 10.66 -29.00
N ILE A 181 0.74 9.77 -27.98
CA ILE A 181 1.90 9.62 -27.12
C ILE A 181 3.17 9.42 -27.97
N TRP A 182 2.99 9.08 -29.23
CA TRP A 182 3.98 8.80 -30.26
C TRP A 182 4.59 10.05 -30.88
N THR A 183 3.85 11.15 -31.00
CA THR A 183 4.42 12.42 -31.50
C THR A 183 5.49 12.97 -30.56
N TRP A 184 5.42 12.57 -29.29
CA TRP A 184 6.45 12.85 -28.30
C TRP A 184 7.67 11.93 -28.43
N ALA A 185 7.46 10.71 -28.86
CA ALA A 185 8.53 9.74 -29.11
C ALA A 185 9.27 10.03 -30.40
N ASP A 186 8.65 10.76 -31.32
CA ASP A 186 9.20 11.05 -32.68
C ASP A 186 10.00 12.37 -32.77
N ASP A 187 10.11 13.13 -31.65
CA ASP A 187 10.96 14.33 -31.62
C ASP A 187 12.35 14.01 -31.09
N PRO A 188 13.35 13.86 -31.97
CA PRO A 188 14.70 13.47 -31.56
C PRO A 188 15.45 14.53 -30.74
N ASP A 189 14.98 15.77 -30.71
CA ASP A 189 15.60 16.85 -29.96
C ASP A 189 15.03 17.05 -28.55
N GLN A 190 13.86 16.50 -28.32
CA GLN A 190 13.32 16.40 -26.95
C GLN A 190 13.55 14.97 -26.51
N SER A 191 14.58 14.67 -25.79
CA SER A 191 14.86 13.32 -25.29
C SER A 191 13.58 12.50 -25.16
N SER A 192 13.08 12.13 -26.32
CA SER A 192 11.87 11.36 -26.63
C SER A 192 11.89 9.98 -25.98
N GLU A 193 12.83 9.81 -25.09
CA GLU A 193 13.26 8.53 -24.61
C GLU A 193 12.32 7.98 -23.56
N TRP A 194 11.17 8.68 -23.23
CA TRP A 194 10.42 8.13 -22.13
C TRP A 194 9.00 8.65 -21.96
N ILE A 195 8.13 7.72 -21.96
CA ILE A 195 6.79 7.89 -21.45
C ILE A 195 6.85 7.72 -19.94
N MET A 196 6.34 8.69 -19.21
CA MET A 196 6.22 8.60 -17.76
C MET A 196 5.07 7.66 -17.41
N ALA A 197 5.35 6.37 -17.54
CA ALA A 197 4.45 5.31 -17.18
C ALA A 197 4.98 4.51 -15.99
N ALA A 198 4.06 4.01 -15.17
CA ALA A 198 4.38 2.93 -14.28
C ALA A 198 4.49 1.64 -15.10
N VAL A 199 5.38 0.75 -14.68
CA VAL A 199 5.52 -0.59 -15.28
C VAL A 199 4.99 -1.62 -14.31
N LEU A 200 4.20 -2.58 -14.83
CA LEU A 200 3.65 -3.66 -14.04
C LEU A 200 4.75 -4.50 -13.42
N GLY A 201 4.83 -4.45 -12.12
CA GLY A 201 5.62 -5.36 -11.33
C GLY A 201 4.76 -6.43 -10.68
N TRP A 202 5.38 -7.23 -9.83
CA TRP A 202 4.68 -8.25 -9.09
C TRP A 202 5.33 -8.54 -7.75
N ARG A 203 4.51 -8.95 -6.83
CA ARG A 203 4.93 -9.57 -5.56
C ARG A 203 4.06 -10.78 -5.30
N GLY A 204 4.67 -11.86 -4.89
CA GLY A 204 3.99 -13.02 -4.36
C GLY A 204 3.90 -12.95 -2.84
N GLN A 205 2.78 -13.39 -2.32
CA GLN A 205 2.55 -13.52 -0.90
C GLN A 205 1.95 -14.90 -0.63
N GLU A 206 2.32 -15.49 0.49
CA GLU A 206 1.75 -16.74 0.92
C GLU A 206 0.22 -16.67 1.00
N GLY A 207 -0.44 -17.66 0.43
CA GLY A 207 -1.91 -17.76 0.41
C GLY A 207 -2.41 -19.18 0.65
N GLY A 208 -1.49 -20.14 0.78
CA GLY A 208 -1.78 -21.55 1.01
C GLY A 208 -0.66 -22.45 0.52
N PRO A 209 -0.76 -23.77 0.77
CA PRO A 209 0.32 -24.72 0.50
C PRO A 209 0.54 -25.03 -0.99
N LYS A 210 -0.46 -24.73 -1.83
CA LYS A 210 -0.40 -25.05 -3.26
C LYS A 210 0.14 -23.89 -4.08
N ARG A 211 0.74 -24.19 -5.23
CA ARG A 211 1.22 -23.17 -6.19
C ARG A 211 0.16 -22.14 -6.56
N ASN A 212 -1.07 -22.59 -6.78
CA ASN A 212 -2.16 -21.71 -7.18
C ASN A 212 -2.74 -20.87 -6.03
N ASP A 213 -2.36 -21.16 -4.79
CA ASP A 213 -2.82 -20.42 -3.62
C ASP A 213 -2.04 -19.09 -3.42
N VAL A 214 -0.92 -18.91 -4.13
CA VAL A 214 -0.12 -17.70 -4.03
C VAL A 214 -0.97 -16.46 -4.31
N LYS A 215 -0.91 -15.49 -3.41
CA LYS A 215 -1.53 -14.18 -3.64
C LYS A 215 -0.66 -13.34 -4.53
N GLN A 216 -1.19 -12.96 -5.67
CA GLN A 216 -0.55 -12.00 -6.57
C GLN A 216 -0.90 -10.59 -6.17
N ARG A 217 0.11 -9.74 -6.07
CA ARG A 217 -0.08 -8.30 -5.94
C ARG A 217 0.28 -7.60 -7.24
N VAL A 218 -0.56 -6.69 -7.67
CA VAL A 218 -0.24 -5.77 -8.75
C VAL A 218 0.66 -4.68 -8.17
N VAL A 219 1.88 -4.60 -8.68
CA VAL A 219 2.85 -3.58 -8.27
C VAL A 219 3.03 -2.59 -9.40
N TRP A 220 2.89 -1.33 -9.08
CA TRP A 220 3.12 -0.23 -10.00
C TRP A 220 4.54 0.29 -9.79
N MET A 221 5.46 -0.05 -10.69
CA MET A 221 6.83 0.48 -10.62
C MET A 221 6.86 1.90 -11.16
N PHE A 222 6.93 2.86 -10.25
CA PHE A 222 6.93 4.28 -10.59
C PHE A 222 8.30 4.75 -11.07
N PRO A 223 8.32 5.74 -11.99
CA PRO A 223 9.54 6.45 -12.31
C PRO A 223 10.16 7.12 -11.08
N PHE A 224 11.47 7.08 -10.97
CA PHE A 224 12.22 7.70 -9.88
C PHE A 224 11.92 9.20 -9.75
N ALA A 225 11.81 9.91 -10.88
CA ALA A 225 11.47 11.33 -10.90
C ALA A 225 10.13 11.64 -10.24
N VAL A 226 9.11 10.79 -10.49
CA VAL A 226 7.79 10.95 -9.84
C VAL A 226 7.92 10.78 -8.33
N ASN A 227 8.63 9.76 -7.87
CA ASN A 227 8.83 9.54 -6.44
C ASN A 227 9.55 10.71 -5.76
N ILE A 228 10.52 11.33 -6.43
CA ILE A 228 11.20 12.53 -5.91
C ILE A 228 10.18 13.66 -5.69
N LEU A 229 9.36 13.96 -6.68
CA LEU A 229 8.33 15.00 -6.57
C LEU A 229 7.32 14.71 -5.47
N GLU A 230 6.87 13.47 -5.37
CA GLU A 230 5.93 13.06 -4.34
C GLU A 230 6.54 13.22 -2.93
N LEU A 231 7.75 12.75 -2.73
CA LEU A 231 8.42 12.74 -1.44
C LEU A 231 8.88 14.12 -0.96
N GLN A 232 8.90 15.13 -1.83
CA GLN A 232 9.09 16.51 -1.40
C GLN A 232 8.05 16.94 -0.34
N VAL A 233 6.86 16.36 -0.37
CA VAL A 233 5.80 16.58 0.62
C VAL A 233 5.72 15.45 1.62
N TYR A 234 5.73 14.19 1.18
CA TYR A 234 5.51 13.07 2.10
C TYR A 234 6.65 12.84 3.08
N GLN A 235 7.90 13.16 2.73
CA GLN A 235 9.00 13.07 3.69
C GLN A 235 8.83 14.03 4.88
N PRO A 236 8.64 15.36 4.69
CA PRO A 236 8.42 16.24 5.82
C PRO A 236 7.11 15.96 6.56
N LEU A 237 6.08 15.47 5.88
CA LEU A 237 4.83 15.04 6.52
C LEU A 237 5.09 13.90 7.51
N ILE A 238 5.74 12.84 7.06
CA ILE A 238 6.02 11.66 7.89
C ILE A 238 6.96 12.02 9.06
N GLU A 239 8.00 12.78 8.81
CA GLU A 239 8.90 13.25 9.87
C GLU A 239 8.17 14.06 10.94
N SER A 240 7.28 14.95 10.53
CA SER A 240 6.48 15.77 11.46
C SER A 240 5.50 14.90 12.26
N CYS A 241 4.85 13.94 11.61
CA CYS A 241 4.00 12.96 12.29
C CYS A 241 4.78 12.09 13.29
N GLN A 242 6.00 11.69 12.94
CA GLN A 242 6.88 10.94 13.84
C GLN A 242 7.24 11.75 15.09
N ARG A 243 7.56 13.02 14.93
CA ARG A 243 7.92 13.92 16.03
C ARG A 243 6.83 14.02 17.09
N PHE A 244 5.58 14.03 16.68
CA PHE A 244 4.42 14.16 17.57
C PHE A 244 3.65 12.84 17.78
N ASN A 245 4.19 11.73 17.31
CA ASN A 245 3.58 10.40 17.42
C ASN A 245 2.11 10.37 16.97
N LEU A 246 1.81 11.01 15.84
CA LEU A 246 0.45 11.08 15.30
C LEU A 246 0.04 9.77 14.63
N VAL A 247 0.98 9.06 14.03
CA VAL A 247 0.81 7.72 13.45
C VAL A 247 1.85 6.81 14.06
N PRO A 248 1.52 6.05 15.11
CA PRO A 248 2.49 5.25 15.85
C PRO A 248 3.29 4.28 14.99
N ALA A 249 2.66 3.69 13.97
CA ALA A 249 3.33 2.77 13.04
C ALA A 249 4.47 3.42 12.23
N TRP A 250 4.48 4.73 12.07
CA TRP A 250 5.58 5.46 11.45
C TRP A 250 6.74 5.73 12.43
N VAL A 251 6.50 5.55 13.70
CA VAL A 251 7.51 5.78 14.75
C VAL A 251 8.27 4.48 15.07
N SER A 252 7.58 3.51 15.65
CA SER A 252 8.17 2.22 16.06
C SER A 252 7.10 1.20 16.44
N MET A 253 7.52 -0.07 16.57
CA MET A 253 6.65 -1.12 17.11
C MET A 253 6.27 -0.85 18.55
N GLU A 254 7.17 -0.31 19.35
CA GLU A 254 6.92 0.09 20.74
C GLU A 254 5.86 1.18 20.84
N ALA A 255 5.89 2.16 19.94
CA ALA A 255 4.86 3.20 19.89
C ALA A 255 3.47 2.62 19.56
N VAL A 256 3.41 1.66 18.65
CA VAL A 256 2.17 0.92 18.33
C VAL A 256 1.68 0.17 19.55
N ASP A 257 2.53 -0.58 20.21
CA ASP A 257 2.18 -1.40 21.40
C ASP A 257 1.66 -0.53 22.55
N GLN A 258 2.29 0.60 22.80
CA GLN A 258 1.84 1.56 23.81
C GLN A 258 0.46 2.14 23.49
N ARG A 259 0.19 2.45 22.21
CA ARG A 259 -1.11 2.97 21.78
C ARG A 259 -2.20 1.90 21.86
N ILE A 260 -1.91 0.66 21.51
CA ILE A 260 -2.81 -0.48 21.72
C ILE A 260 -3.14 -0.64 23.20
N THR A 261 -2.15 -0.55 24.07
CA THR A 261 -2.33 -0.61 25.51
C THR A 261 -3.29 0.44 26.03
N LYS A 262 -3.09 1.70 25.60
CA LYS A 262 -3.99 2.81 25.95
C LYS A 262 -5.41 2.59 25.43
N MET A 263 -5.57 2.01 24.24
CA MET A 263 -6.88 1.69 23.68
C MET A 263 -7.63 0.71 24.61
N PHE A 264 -6.99 -0.37 25.03
CA PHE A 264 -7.61 -1.33 25.95
C PHE A 264 -7.88 -0.74 27.34
N ASP A 265 -7.01 0.13 27.82
CA ASP A 265 -7.15 0.77 29.14
C ASP A 265 -8.23 1.87 29.16
N THR A 266 -8.58 2.44 28.02
CA THR A 266 -9.50 3.58 27.94
C THR A 266 -10.86 3.26 27.29
N LYS A 267 -10.99 2.11 26.62
CA LYS A 267 -12.28 1.70 26.07
C LYS A 267 -13.26 1.30 27.15
N GLY A 268 -14.55 1.35 26.86
CA GLY A 268 -15.59 0.81 27.73
C GLY A 268 -15.45 -0.69 27.94
N LYS A 269 -15.77 -1.15 29.15
CA LYS A 269 -15.61 -2.59 29.52
C LYS A 269 -16.33 -3.54 28.56
N ASN A 270 -17.50 -3.12 28.06
CA ASN A 270 -18.33 -3.93 27.16
C ASN A 270 -18.12 -3.60 25.69
N ASP A 271 -17.33 -2.60 25.36
CA ASP A 271 -17.08 -2.22 23.98
C ASP A 271 -16.10 -3.20 23.33
N VAL A 272 -16.43 -3.57 22.12
CA VAL A 272 -15.56 -4.40 21.28
C VAL A 272 -14.52 -3.54 20.58
N VAL A 273 -13.40 -4.17 20.27
CA VAL A 273 -12.40 -3.65 19.33
C VAL A 273 -12.61 -4.37 18.01
N ILE A 274 -12.61 -3.63 16.92
CA ILE A 274 -12.76 -4.17 15.57
C ILE A 274 -11.45 -3.99 14.80
N CYS A 275 -10.93 -5.10 14.30
CA CYS A 275 -9.81 -5.13 13.36
C CYS A 275 -10.41 -5.24 11.96
N THR A 276 -10.22 -4.20 11.16
CA THR A 276 -10.82 -4.09 9.84
C THR A 276 -10.00 -4.79 8.78
N ASP A 277 -10.66 -5.48 7.87
CA ASP A 277 -10.08 -6.14 6.71
C ASP A 277 -10.84 -5.74 5.45
N PHE A 278 -10.10 -5.23 4.47
CA PHE A 278 -10.63 -4.81 3.18
C PHE A 278 -10.29 -5.82 2.09
N SER A 279 -11.17 -5.93 1.12
CA SER A 279 -10.88 -6.61 -0.13
C SER A 279 -10.37 -5.60 -1.16
N LYS A 280 -9.15 -5.82 -1.67
CA LYS A 280 -8.56 -5.01 -2.75
C LYS A 280 -8.59 -3.51 -2.47
N PHE A 281 -8.04 -3.12 -1.32
CA PHE A 281 -8.08 -1.74 -0.85
C PHE A 281 -7.50 -0.74 -1.85
N ASP A 282 -6.33 -1.03 -2.41
CA ASP A 282 -5.66 -0.17 -3.39
C ASP A 282 -6.50 0.01 -4.65
N GLN A 283 -7.08 -1.08 -5.18
CA GLN A 283 -7.95 -1.02 -6.35
C GLN A 283 -9.21 -0.20 -6.10
N HIS A 284 -9.74 -0.22 -4.89
CA HIS A 284 -10.95 0.50 -4.50
C HIS A 284 -10.67 1.86 -3.83
N PHE A 285 -9.42 2.30 -3.85
CA PHE A 285 -9.06 3.65 -3.37
C PHE A 285 -9.51 4.68 -4.41
N ASN A 286 -10.80 4.98 -4.38
CA ASN A 286 -11.54 5.71 -5.40
C ASN A 286 -11.45 7.24 -5.22
N SER A 287 -12.16 7.97 -6.08
CA SER A 287 -12.15 9.43 -6.08
C SER A 287 -12.58 10.04 -4.73
N SER A 288 -13.50 9.43 -4.01
CA SER A 288 -13.94 9.90 -2.69
C SER A 288 -12.82 9.78 -1.65
N MET A 289 -12.12 8.66 -1.64
CA MET A 289 -10.96 8.44 -0.77
C MET A 289 -9.78 9.34 -1.15
N GLN A 290 -9.53 9.48 -2.45
CA GLN A 290 -8.49 10.37 -2.98
C GLN A 290 -8.76 11.83 -2.58
N GLN A 291 -10.00 12.27 -2.70
CA GLN A 291 -10.40 13.63 -2.33
C GLN A 291 -10.30 13.88 -0.83
N ALA A 292 -10.61 12.88 0.00
CA ALA A 292 -10.43 12.99 1.45
C ALA A 292 -8.94 13.20 1.80
N ALA A 293 -8.04 12.41 1.22
CA ALA A 293 -6.60 12.57 1.41
C ALA A 293 -6.11 13.94 0.94
N LYS A 294 -6.54 14.39 -0.23
CA LYS A 294 -6.17 15.71 -0.77
C LYS A 294 -6.64 16.85 0.11
N SER A 295 -7.86 16.78 0.62
CA SER A 295 -8.44 17.80 1.50
C SER A 295 -7.65 17.92 2.81
N ILE A 296 -7.26 16.80 3.38
CA ILE A 296 -6.42 16.78 4.59
C ILE A 296 -5.06 17.39 4.30
N LEU A 297 -4.39 16.96 3.24
CA LEU A 297 -3.07 17.49 2.84
C LEU A 297 -3.11 18.99 2.57
N SER A 298 -4.17 19.49 1.94
CA SER A 298 -4.33 20.91 1.64
C SER A 298 -4.36 21.81 2.91
N LYS A 299 -4.76 21.25 4.04
CA LYS A 299 -4.80 21.95 5.33
C LYS A 299 -3.55 21.73 6.18
N VAL A 300 -2.82 20.68 5.91
CA VAL A 300 -1.55 20.38 6.60
C VAL A 300 -0.37 21.11 5.93
N LEU A 301 -0.39 21.25 4.61
CA LEU A 301 0.58 22.04 3.87
C LEU A 301 0.41 23.55 4.15
N ASP A 302 1.51 24.29 4.02
CA ASP A 302 1.42 25.75 4.01
C ASP A 302 0.64 26.25 2.77
N HIS A 303 0.27 27.54 2.78
CA HIS A 303 -0.50 28.14 1.69
C HIS A 303 0.39 28.78 0.61
N SER A 304 1.60 28.24 0.42
CA SER A 304 2.52 28.71 -0.62
C SER A 304 2.06 28.27 -2.01
N TYR A 305 2.49 28.99 -3.01
CA TYR A 305 2.31 28.63 -4.42
C TYR A 305 2.91 27.26 -4.75
N ILE A 306 4.04 26.93 -4.12
CA ILE A 306 4.71 25.63 -4.29
C ILE A 306 3.82 24.49 -3.77
N SER A 307 3.21 24.64 -2.61
CA SER A 307 2.26 23.67 -2.05
C SER A 307 1.03 23.50 -2.93
N GLU A 308 0.47 24.59 -3.43
CA GLU A 308 -0.68 24.53 -4.33
C GLU A 308 -0.36 23.83 -5.65
N ASN A 309 0.78 24.14 -6.26
CA ASN A 309 1.26 23.47 -7.46
C ASN A 309 1.47 21.97 -7.23
N TRP A 310 2.02 21.59 -6.09
CA TRP A 310 2.20 20.19 -5.75
C TRP A 310 0.85 19.45 -5.65
N LEU A 311 -0.11 20.03 -4.94
CA LEU A 311 -1.45 19.44 -4.79
C LEU A 311 -2.18 19.28 -6.13
N ASN A 312 -2.01 20.22 -7.05
CA ASN A 312 -2.70 20.19 -8.33
C ASN A 312 -1.96 19.41 -9.40
N GLY A 313 -0.63 19.39 -9.37
CA GLY A 313 0.20 18.77 -10.41
C GLY A 313 0.82 17.42 -10.02
N VAL A 314 1.23 17.25 -8.77
CA VAL A 314 1.95 16.05 -8.34
C VAL A 314 1.02 15.05 -7.64
N PHE A 315 0.20 15.51 -6.71
CA PHE A 315 -0.72 14.63 -5.96
C PHE A 315 -1.53 13.69 -6.86
N PRO A 316 -2.14 14.12 -7.96
CA PRO A 316 -2.99 13.24 -8.77
C PRO A 316 -2.23 12.21 -9.62
N ILE A 317 -0.91 12.33 -9.78
CA ILE A 317 -0.14 11.44 -10.66
C ILE A 317 -0.40 9.97 -10.33
N LYS A 318 -0.33 9.59 -9.08
CA LYS A 318 -0.49 8.21 -8.62
C LYS A 318 -1.88 7.61 -8.90
N TYR A 319 -2.85 8.44 -9.23
CA TYR A 319 -4.22 8.03 -9.57
C TYR A 319 -4.52 8.11 -11.07
N GLU A 320 -3.56 8.57 -11.86
CA GLU A 320 -3.77 8.82 -13.28
C GLU A 320 -2.58 8.38 -14.15
N ILE A 321 -1.47 7.95 -13.54
CA ILE A 321 -0.29 7.51 -14.28
C ILE A 321 -0.63 6.32 -15.18
N PRO A 322 -0.21 6.34 -16.45
CA PRO A 322 -0.37 5.19 -17.33
C PRO A 322 0.34 3.96 -16.78
N LEU A 323 -0.21 2.78 -17.06
CA LEU A 323 0.39 1.49 -16.68
C LEU A 323 0.81 0.71 -17.93
N ALA A 324 2.11 0.53 -18.11
CA ALA A 324 2.65 -0.42 -19.07
C ALA A 324 2.61 -1.83 -18.47
N TYR A 325 1.74 -2.69 -18.98
CA TYR A 325 1.49 -4.02 -18.42
C TYR A 325 2.00 -5.16 -19.29
N ASP A 326 2.33 -4.88 -20.54
CA ASP A 326 2.92 -5.78 -21.50
C ASP A 326 3.82 -5.00 -22.45
N TYR A 327 4.71 -5.68 -23.19
CA TYR A 327 5.52 -5.01 -24.18
C TYR A 327 4.63 -4.42 -25.29
N GLY A 328 4.71 -3.11 -25.43
CA GLY A 328 3.88 -2.41 -26.39
C GLY A 328 2.43 -2.15 -25.96
N LYS A 329 2.04 -2.45 -24.73
CA LYS A 329 0.67 -2.23 -24.24
C LYS A 329 0.64 -1.38 -22.97
N ILE A 330 -0.16 -0.32 -23.00
CA ILE A 330 -0.31 0.62 -21.89
C ILE A 330 -1.78 0.91 -21.64
N ARG A 331 -2.15 0.99 -20.37
CA ARG A 331 -3.49 1.48 -19.97
C ARG A 331 -3.39 2.91 -19.48
N VAL A 332 -4.34 3.72 -19.89
CA VAL A 332 -4.46 5.13 -19.52
C VAL A 332 -5.82 5.40 -18.87
N GLY A 333 -5.92 6.50 -18.16
CA GLY A 333 -7.14 6.95 -17.52
C GLY A 333 -7.04 6.95 -15.98
N LYS A 334 -8.08 7.40 -15.32
CA LYS A 334 -8.16 7.43 -13.87
C LYS A 334 -8.29 6.02 -13.30
N HIS A 335 -7.60 5.78 -12.20
CA HIS A 335 -7.53 4.47 -11.56
C HIS A 335 -7.37 4.59 -10.04
N GLY A 336 -7.39 3.47 -9.36
CA GLY A 336 -7.12 3.39 -7.92
C GLY A 336 -5.67 3.73 -7.56
N MET A 337 -5.24 3.31 -6.39
CA MET A 337 -3.90 3.63 -5.88
C MET A 337 -2.80 2.92 -6.67
N GLY A 338 -1.91 3.69 -7.28
CA GLY A 338 -0.67 3.16 -7.83
C GLY A 338 0.32 2.82 -6.71
N SER A 339 0.42 1.56 -6.34
CA SER A 339 1.09 1.11 -5.11
C SER A 339 2.59 1.36 -5.01
N GLY A 340 3.26 1.71 -6.11
CA GLY A 340 4.68 2.10 -6.12
C GLY A 340 4.91 3.59 -5.92
N SER A 341 3.87 4.37 -5.71
CA SER A 341 3.94 5.79 -5.36
C SER A 341 4.63 6.00 -4.01
N GLY A 342 5.34 7.11 -3.88
CA GLY A 342 5.87 7.56 -2.59
C GLY A 342 4.80 7.99 -1.60
N GLY A 343 3.56 8.22 -2.06
CA GLY A 343 2.43 8.66 -1.26
C GLY A 343 1.40 7.58 -0.91
N THR A 344 1.60 6.35 -1.36
CA THR A 344 0.63 5.27 -1.16
C THR A 344 0.24 5.12 0.31
N ASN A 345 1.21 4.89 1.17
CA ASN A 345 0.95 4.67 2.60
C ASN A 345 0.34 5.91 3.27
N ALA A 346 0.86 7.09 2.99
CA ALA A 346 0.38 8.32 3.60
C ALA A 346 -1.06 8.67 3.20
N ASP A 347 -1.38 8.66 1.91
CA ASP A 347 -2.73 8.96 1.43
C ASP A 347 -3.75 7.97 1.97
N GLU A 348 -3.42 6.69 1.93
CA GLU A 348 -4.29 5.63 2.45
C GLU A 348 -4.51 5.76 3.94
N THR A 349 -3.46 6.04 4.70
CA THR A 349 -3.54 6.23 6.16
C THR A 349 -4.42 7.43 6.52
N LEU A 350 -4.26 8.56 5.84
CA LEU A 350 -5.06 9.77 6.08
C LEU A 350 -6.55 9.53 5.77
N ALA A 351 -6.84 8.93 4.62
CA ALA A 351 -8.21 8.63 4.23
C ALA A 351 -8.85 7.56 5.13
N HIS A 352 -8.11 6.53 5.50
CA HIS A 352 -8.57 5.50 6.43
C HIS A 352 -8.90 6.10 7.81
N ARG A 353 -8.05 7.01 8.30
CA ARG A 353 -8.32 7.71 9.56
C ARG A 353 -9.63 8.50 9.49
N ALA A 354 -9.92 9.14 8.37
CA ALA A 354 -11.21 9.81 8.15
C ALA A 354 -12.38 8.81 8.20
N LEU A 355 -12.23 7.61 7.66
CA LEU A 355 -13.26 6.55 7.77
C LEU A 355 -13.51 6.15 9.23
N GLN A 356 -12.46 6.04 10.04
CA GLN A 356 -12.59 5.72 11.47
C GLN A 356 -13.39 6.81 12.21
N TYR A 357 -13.07 8.06 11.98
CA TYR A 357 -13.84 9.19 12.55
C TYR A 357 -15.29 9.24 12.07
N GLU A 358 -15.49 9.02 10.77
CA GLU A 358 -16.84 9.08 10.20
C GLU A 358 -17.78 8.03 10.80
N CYS A 359 -17.29 6.82 11.00
CA CYS A 359 -18.05 5.75 11.63
C CYS A 359 -18.51 6.14 13.04
N ALA A 360 -17.61 6.68 13.85
CA ALA A 360 -17.94 7.16 15.19
C ALA A 360 -18.94 8.33 15.18
N ILE A 361 -18.72 9.29 14.29
CA ILE A 361 -19.61 10.46 14.13
C ILE A 361 -21.02 10.04 13.73
N LYS A 362 -21.15 9.11 12.78
CA LYS A 362 -22.46 8.57 12.36
C LYS A 362 -23.19 7.86 13.52
N ALA A 363 -22.45 7.23 14.41
CA ALA A 363 -22.98 6.62 15.62
C ALA A 363 -23.22 7.62 16.76
N LYS A 364 -22.97 8.91 16.54
CA LYS A 364 -23.03 9.99 17.56
C LYS A 364 -22.13 9.72 18.77
N GLN A 365 -20.99 9.11 18.49
CA GLN A 365 -19.99 8.75 19.51
C GLN A 365 -18.65 9.43 19.19
N ARG A 366 -17.74 9.38 20.16
CA ARG A 366 -16.36 9.79 19.98
C ARG A 366 -15.49 8.57 19.67
N LEU A 367 -14.73 8.65 18.60
CA LEU A 367 -13.69 7.65 18.31
C LEU A 367 -12.71 7.62 19.49
N ASN A 368 -12.41 6.40 20.00
CA ASN A 368 -11.30 6.28 20.94
C ASN A 368 -10.02 6.77 20.23
N PRO A 369 -9.32 7.78 20.78
CA PRO A 369 -8.19 8.41 20.11
C PRO A 369 -7.00 7.45 19.94
N ASN A 370 -7.01 6.33 20.63
CA ASN A 370 -5.99 5.29 20.54
C ASN A 370 -6.30 4.23 19.48
N SER A 371 -7.41 4.37 18.76
CA SER A 371 -7.63 3.65 17.50
C SER A 371 -6.55 4.00 16.50
N GLN A 372 -6.11 3.05 15.68
CA GLN A 372 -4.98 3.22 14.77
C GLN A 372 -5.32 2.70 13.36
N CYS A 373 -4.66 3.25 12.37
CA CYS A 373 -4.63 2.69 11.02
C CYS A 373 -3.30 2.96 10.33
N LEU A 374 -2.96 2.09 9.40
CA LEU A 374 -1.79 2.23 8.52
C LEU A 374 -2.13 1.58 7.17
N GLY A 375 -2.23 2.38 6.11
CA GLY A 375 -2.72 1.87 4.84
C GLY A 375 -4.11 1.26 4.99
N ASP A 376 -4.26 0.02 4.59
CA ASP A 376 -5.49 -0.76 4.71
C ASP A 376 -5.70 -1.39 6.09
N ASP A 377 -4.67 -1.49 6.89
CA ASP A 377 -4.74 -2.12 8.21
C ASP A 377 -5.28 -1.14 9.25
N GLY A 378 -6.20 -1.59 10.09
CA GLY A 378 -6.82 -0.73 11.08
C GLY A 378 -7.40 -1.47 12.27
N VAL A 379 -7.42 -0.77 13.39
CA VAL A 379 -8.05 -1.20 14.63
C VAL A 379 -8.75 -0.01 15.26
N LEU A 380 -10.02 -0.15 15.59
CA LEU A 380 -10.79 0.94 16.15
C LEU A 380 -11.78 0.46 17.20
N THR A 381 -12.15 1.39 18.08
CA THR A 381 -13.22 1.24 19.02
C THR A 381 -13.85 2.58 19.38
N PHE A 382 -15.12 2.56 19.72
CA PHE A 382 -15.86 3.66 20.34
C PHE A 382 -17.06 3.10 21.11
N PRO A 383 -17.70 3.87 21.98
CA PRO A 383 -18.84 3.35 22.75
C PRO A 383 -19.95 2.81 21.86
N GLY A 384 -20.34 1.56 22.09
CA GLY A 384 -21.41 0.89 21.35
C GLY A 384 -21.06 0.48 19.91
N ILE A 385 -19.79 0.46 19.53
CA ILE A 385 -19.36 0.05 18.18
C ILE A 385 -19.86 -1.34 17.82
N THR A 386 -20.33 -1.50 16.57
CA THR A 386 -20.73 -2.78 15.99
C THR A 386 -20.03 -2.97 14.64
N VAL A 387 -19.84 -4.24 14.25
CA VAL A 387 -19.24 -4.57 12.96
C VAL A 387 -20.13 -4.11 11.79
N GLU A 388 -21.42 -4.18 11.96
CA GLU A 388 -22.40 -3.74 10.96
C GLU A 388 -22.30 -2.23 10.67
N ASP A 389 -22.13 -1.42 11.73
CA ASP A 389 -21.94 0.02 11.59
C ASP A 389 -20.63 0.35 10.85
N VAL A 390 -19.56 -0.35 11.15
CA VAL A 390 -18.27 -0.18 10.48
C VAL A 390 -18.38 -0.52 8.99
N ILE A 391 -18.92 -1.69 8.66
CA ILE A 391 -19.07 -2.12 7.27
C ILE A 391 -19.96 -1.15 6.51
N ARG A 392 -21.11 -0.77 7.05
CA ARG A 392 -22.03 0.18 6.41
C ARG A 392 -21.37 1.52 6.14
N SER A 393 -20.65 2.05 7.13
CA SER A 393 -19.96 3.33 7.00
C SER A 393 -18.85 3.32 5.97
N TYR A 394 -18.01 2.29 5.99
CA TYR A 394 -16.83 2.20 5.10
C TYR A 394 -17.23 1.86 3.66
N THR A 395 -18.15 0.92 3.48
CA THR A 395 -18.57 0.48 2.12
C THR A 395 -19.37 1.54 1.37
N ALA A 396 -19.99 2.51 2.05
CA ALA A 396 -20.63 3.65 1.42
C ALA A 396 -19.68 4.48 0.54
N HIS A 397 -18.39 4.39 0.78
CA HIS A 397 -17.34 5.09 0.01
C HIS A 397 -16.69 4.21 -1.07
N GLY A 398 -17.29 3.07 -1.41
CA GLY A 398 -16.82 2.19 -2.49
C GLY A 398 -15.78 1.16 -2.07
N GLN A 399 -15.44 1.05 -0.79
CA GLN A 399 -14.61 -0.04 -0.29
C GLN A 399 -15.42 -1.33 -0.17
N GLU A 400 -14.76 -2.47 -0.34
CA GLU A 400 -15.35 -3.79 -0.13
C GLU A 400 -14.86 -4.40 1.18
N MET A 401 -15.81 -4.90 1.97
CA MET A 401 -15.53 -5.57 3.23
C MET A 401 -16.43 -6.81 3.37
N ASN A 402 -15.83 -7.93 3.78
CA ASN A 402 -16.56 -9.14 4.12
C ASN A 402 -16.75 -9.18 5.64
N GLU A 403 -18.00 -9.26 6.09
CA GLU A 403 -18.33 -9.31 7.52
C GLU A 403 -17.59 -10.43 8.26
N SER A 404 -17.52 -11.61 7.66
CA SER A 404 -16.86 -12.78 8.28
C SER A 404 -15.34 -12.62 8.46
N LYS A 405 -14.74 -11.67 7.78
CA LYS A 405 -13.28 -11.39 7.86
C LYS A 405 -12.93 -10.27 8.83
N GLN A 406 -13.92 -9.57 9.36
CA GLN A 406 -13.69 -8.57 10.39
C GLN A 406 -13.47 -9.29 11.74
N TYR A 407 -12.40 -8.95 12.42
CA TYR A 407 -12.11 -9.55 13.73
C TYR A 407 -12.67 -8.66 14.86
N VAL A 408 -13.52 -9.23 15.68
CA VAL A 408 -14.23 -8.51 16.74
C VAL A 408 -13.93 -9.16 18.08
N SER A 409 -13.39 -8.41 19.03
CA SER A 409 -13.08 -8.91 20.36
C SER A 409 -13.08 -7.79 21.40
N LYS A 410 -13.36 -8.14 22.65
CA LYS A 410 -13.25 -7.22 23.80
C LYS A 410 -11.85 -7.18 24.41
N GLN A 411 -11.03 -8.20 24.16
CA GLN A 411 -9.81 -8.46 24.92
C GLN A 411 -8.54 -8.50 24.09
N ASP A 412 -8.64 -8.67 22.77
CA ASP A 412 -7.48 -8.79 21.88
C ASP A 412 -7.72 -8.12 20.53
N CYS A 413 -6.65 -7.95 19.80
CA CYS A 413 -6.69 -7.46 18.41
C CYS A 413 -5.51 -8.00 17.63
N VAL A 414 -5.66 -7.99 16.30
CA VAL A 414 -4.59 -8.23 15.35
C VAL A 414 -4.37 -6.94 14.55
N TYR A 415 -3.19 -6.37 14.65
CA TYR A 415 -2.82 -5.15 13.95
C TYR A 415 -1.37 -5.22 13.48
N LEU A 416 -1.12 -4.87 12.25
CA LEU A 416 0.20 -4.97 11.60
C LEU A 416 0.80 -6.38 11.72
N ARG A 417 -0.05 -7.39 11.54
CA ARG A 417 0.29 -8.82 11.62
C ARG A 417 0.84 -9.29 12.96
N ARG A 418 0.49 -8.59 14.03
CA ARG A 418 0.87 -8.93 15.40
C ARG A 418 -0.38 -9.04 16.26
N TRP A 419 -0.42 -10.07 17.10
CA TRP A 419 -1.48 -10.28 18.07
C TRP A 419 -1.18 -9.51 19.35
N HIS A 420 -2.19 -8.82 19.92
CA HIS A 420 -2.13 -8.11 21.17
C HIS A 420 -3.30 -8.55 22.06
N HIS A 421 -3.05 -8.73 23.33
CA HIS A 421 -4.09 -9.10 24.30
C HIS A 421 -4.01 -8.20 25.54
N THR A 422 -5.17 -7.77 26.04
CA THR A 422 -5.23 -6.87 27.20
C THR A 422 -4.56 -7.45 28.46
N ASN A 423 -4.54 -8.77 28.62
CA ASN A 423 -3.94 -9.46 29.75
C ASN A 423 -2.51 -9.96 29.50
N TYR A 424 -2.04 -9.94 28.27
CA TYR A 424 -0.65 -10.30 27.96
C TYR A 424 0.20 -9.05 27.89
N ARG A 425 0.91 -8.77 28.99
CA ARG A 425 1.70 -7.53 29.13
C ARG A 425 3.12 -7.83 29.58
N GLN A 426 4.06 -7.07 29.03
CA GLN A 426 5.44 -6.99 29.49
C GLN A 426 5.68 -5.55 29.99
N ASN A 427 6.08 -5.39 31.23
CA ASN A 427 6.24 -4.07 31.86
C ASN A 427 4.99 -3.15 31.69
N GLY A 428 3.81 -3.74 31.82
CA GLY A 428 2.54 -3.01 31.68
C GLY A 428 2.09 -2.72 30.25
N VAL A 429 2.85 -3.12 29.22
CA VAL A 429 2.56 -2.89 27.82
C VAL A 429 2.05 -4.16 27.14
N CYS A 430 0.93 -4.04 26.41
CA CYS A 430 0.39 -5.10 25.56
C CYS A 430 1.29 -5.29 24.32
N VAL A 431 2.42 -5.98 24.51
CA VAL A 431 3.37 -6.20 23.43
C VAL A 431 2.78 -7.07 22.33
N GLY A 432 3.05 -6.70 21.09
CA GLY A 432 2.61 -7.47 19.93
C GLY A 432 3.40 -8.77 19.77
N VAL A 433 2.70 -9.83 19.37
CA VAL A 433 3.25 -11.16 19.14
C VAL A 433 3.19 -11.48 17.64
N TYR A 434 4.35 -11.69 17.04
CA TYR A 434 4.44 -12.09 15.65
C TYR A 434 4.17 -13.58 15.49
N SER A 435 3.58 -14.01 14.37
CA SER A 435 3.28 -15.41 14.11
C SER A 435 4.54 -16.25 13.92
N THR A 436 4.68 -17.31 14.71
CA THR A 436 5.73 -18.32 14.56
C THR A 436 5.59 -19.04 13.22
N TYR A 437 4.39 -19.45 12.84
CA TYR A 437 4.18 -20.16 11.56
C TYR A 437 4.50 -19.27 10.36
N ARG A 438 4.15 -18.00 10.41
CA ARG A 438 4.53 -17.07 9.34
C ARG A 438 6.04 -16.90 9.24
N ALA A 439 6.72 -16.77 10.38
CA ALA A 439 8.18 -16.70 10.43
C ALA A 439 8.83 -17.96 9.84
N LEU A 440 8.34 -19.14 10.20
CA LEU A 440 8.81 -20.41 9.65
C LEU A 440 8.61 -20.49 8.14
N GLY A 441 7.44 -20.08 7.65
CA GLY A 441 7.15 -20.04 6.20
C GLY A 441 8.14 -19.15 5.46
N ARG A 442 8.45 -17.98 6.00
CA ARG A 442 9.41 -17.04 5.40
C ARG A 442 10.87 -17.49 5.53
N LEU A 443 11.19 -18.35 6.46
CA LEU A 443 12.49 -19.01 6.54
C LEU A 443 12.62 -20.17 5.53
N MET A 444 11.53 -20.83 5.18
CA MET A 444 11.53 -21.99 4.28
C MET A 444 11.35 -21.63 2.80
N GLU A 445 10.57 -20.59 2.51
CA GLU A 445 10.22 -20.15 1.16
C GLU A 445 10.79 -18.75 0.88
N GLN A 446 11.34 -18.57 -0.32
CA GLN A 446 11.83 -17.27 -0.79
C GLN A 446 10.75 -16.58 -1.63
N GLU A 447 10.59 -15.27 -1.47
CA GLU A 447 9.77 -14.47 -2.37
C GLU A 447 10.44 -14.25 -3.72
N ARG A 448 11.78 -14.13 -3.72
CA ARG A 448 12.62 -14.00 -4.90
C ARG A 448 13.84 -14.92 -4.73
N TYR A 449 14.43 -15.29 -5.84
CA TYR A 449 15.64 -16.10 -5.79
C TYR A 449 16.78 -15.34 -5.11
N TYR A 450 17.32 -15.98 -4.09
CA TYR A 450 18.62 -15.68 -3.50
C TYR A 450 19.44 -16.95 -3.54
N ASP A 451 20.71 -16.82 -3.89
CA ASP A 451 21.63 -17.94 -3.87
C ASP A 451 21.65 -18.56 -2.46
N PRO A 452 21.40 -19.88 -2.34
CA PRO A 452 21.42 -20.56 -1.05
C PRO A 452 22.74 -20.46 -0.29
N GLU A 453 23.86 -20.25 -0.99
CA GLU A 453 25.16 -20.06 -0.35
C GLU A 453 25.33 -18.67 0.28
N ILE A 454 24.56 -17.71 -0.18
CA ILE A 454 24.63 -16.31 0.29
C ILE A 454 23.47 -15.98 1.25
N TRP A 455 22.42 -16.81 1.24
CA TRP A 455 21.20 -16.61 2.03
C TRP A 455 21.42 -16.73 3.54
#